data_b065d649095e7b7ef5062ed72b27bc51
#
_entry.id   b065d649095e7b7ef5062ed72b27bc51
#
_cell.length_a   1.000
_cell.length_b   1.000
_cell.length_c   1.000
_cell.angle_alpha   90.00
_cell.angle_beta   90.00
_cell.angle_gamma   90.00
#
_symmetry.space_group_name_H-M   'P 1'
#
loop_
_entity.id
_entity.type
_entity.pdbx_description
1 polymer ?
#
loop_
_entity_poly.entity_id
_entity_poly.type
_entity_poly.pdbx_seq_one_letter_code
_entity_poly.pdbx_strand_id
1 'polypeptide(L)'
;YRRQRQMCIRDRDIQEPIMAYTFKNIKGTEITGTNTMFEKVQTEKSAKGDICTATFTQEMNLQGGEYLLSFGCTGYKDGDFTVFHRLYDACNITVVSSKNTVGFYDMNSRVEITSEN
;
A
#
# COMPACT_ATOMS: atom_id res chain seq x y z
N TYR A 1 13.79 4.41 -0.94
CA TYR A 1 12.88 3.27 -0.78
C TYR A 1 12.26 3.31 0.59
N ARG A 2 10.99 2.97 0.64
CA ARG A 2 10.25 2.88 1.88
C ARG A 2 9.64 1.49 2.02
N ARG A 3 9.77 0.93 3.22
CA ARG A 3 9.23 -0.39 3.53
C ARG A 3 8.09 -0.24 4.50
N GLN A 4 6.98 -0.90 4.17
CA GLN A 4 5.82 -0.98 5.04
C GLN A 4 5.51 -2.44 5.32
N ARG A 5 5.11 -2.70 6.55
CA ARG A 5 4.82 -4.06 6.99
C ARG A 5 3.42 -4.12 7.56
N GLN A 6 2.64 -5.03 7.03
CA GLN A 6 1.31 -5.32 7.52
C GLN A 6 1.31 -6.70 8.16
N MET A 7 0.74 -6.78 9.34
CA MET A 7 0.66 -8.03 10.09
C MET A 7 -0.80 -8.30 10.43
N CYS A 8 -1.25 -9.51 10.19
CA CYS A 8 -2.62 -9.93 10.47
C CYS A 8 -2.58 -11.27 11.20
N ILE A 9 -3.23 -11.32 12.38
CA ILE A 9 -3.41 -12.55 13.12
C ILE A 9 -4.74 -13.14 12.69
N ARG A 10 -4.73 -14.41 12.27
CA ARG A 10 -5.93 -15.07 11.77
C ARG A 10 -6.81 -15.52 12.94
N ASP A 11 -8.04 -15.06 12.96
CA ASP A 11 -9.05 -15.54 13.90
C ASP A 11 -9.87 -16.69 13.32
N ARG A 12 -9.62 -17.05 12.08
CA ARG A 12 -10.29 -18.14 11.34
C ARG A 12 -9.39 -18.63 10.21
N ASP A 13 -9.73 -19.78 9.64
CA ASP A 13 -9.04 -20.30 8.48
C ASP A 13 -9.33 -19.46 7.26
N ILE A 14 -8.29 -19.11 6.52
CA ILE A 14 -8.40 -18.29 5.31
C ILE A 14 -7.66 -18.99 4.18
N GLN A 15 -8.33 -19.11 3.04
CA GLN A 15 -7.69 -19.58 1.82
C GLN A 15 -7.23 -18.35 1.03
N GLU A 16 -5.96 -18.31 0.67
CA GLU A 16 -5.38 -17.27 -0.17
C GLU A 16 -5.69 -15.84 0.32
N PRO A 17 -5.21 -15.47 1.52
CA PRO A 17 -5.45 -14.11 2.02
C PRO A 17 -4.85 -13.07 1.09
N ILE A 18 -5.60 -11.99 0.89
CA ILE A 18 -5.17 -10.85 0.09
C ILE A 18 -4.86 -9.71 1.05
N MET A 19 -3.60 -9.29 1.07
CA MET A 19 -3.13 -8.20 1.92
C MET A 19 -2.99 -6.95 1.05
N ALA A 20 -3.46 -5.81 1.57
CA ALA A 20 -3.55 -4.58 0.78
C ALA A 20 -3.18 -3.36 1.60
N TYR A 21 -2.72 -2.32 0.91
CA TYR A 21 -2.61 -0.99 1.48
C TYR A 21 -3.17 0.06 0.52
N THR A 22 -3.55 1.19 1.07
CA THR A 22 -4.01 2.35 0.31
C THR A 22 -3.49 3.62 0.95
N PHE A 23 -2.93 4.51 0.14
CA PHE A 23 -2.58 5.87 0.56
C PHE A 23 -3.68 6.84 0.12
N LYS A 24 -4.08 7.70 1.06
CA LYS A 24 -5.02 8.80 0.79
C LYS A 24 -4.34 10.11 1.17
N ASN A 25 -4.77 11.21 0.55
CA ASN A 25 -4.41 12.52 1.06
C ASN A 25 -5.30 12.87 2.27
N ILE A 26 -5.03 14.00 2.91
CA ILE A 26 -5.79 14.41 4.11
C ILE A 26 -7.25 14.74 3.78
N LYS A 27 -7.59 14.94 2.52
CA LYS A 27 -8.97 15.16 2.09
C LYS A 27 -9.73 13.87 1.84
N GLY A 28 -9.08 12.72 1.99
CA GLY A 28 -9.69 11.42 1.78
C GLY A 28 -9.64 10.91 0.35
N THR A 29 -8.96 11.61 -0.54
CA THR A 29 -8.79 11.14 -1.92
C THR A 29 -7.76 10.02 -1.96
N GLU A 30 -8.12 8.89 -2.55
CA GLU A 30 -7.21 7.78 -2.75
C GLU A 30 -6.15 8.15 -3.78
N ILE A 31 -4.89 8.04 -3.40
CA ILE A 31 -3.76 8.40 -4.25
C ILE A 31 -3.21 7.18 -4.95
N THR A 32 -2.95 6.12 -4.21
CA THR A 32 -2.40 4.88 -4.73
C THR A 32 -2.64 3.75 -3.75
N GLY A 33 -2.54 2.55 -4.24
CA GLY A 33 -2.63 1.36 -3.42
C GLY A 33 -2.41 0.13 -4.26
N THR A 34 -2.14 -0.97 -3.61
CA THR A 34 -2.00 -2.26 -4.26
C THR A 34 -2.30 -3.37 -3.27
N ASN A 35 -2.26 -4.59 -3.76
CA ASN A 35 -2.44 -5.77 -2.94
C ASN A 35 -1.60 -6.92 -3.46
N THR A 36 -1.55 -7.99 -2.70
CA THR A 36 -0.75 -9.17 -3.06
C THR A 36 -1.23 -9.81 -4.36
N MET A 37 -2.52 -9.72 -4.67
CA MET A 37 -3.08 -10.27 -5.89
C MET A 37 -2.60 -9.49 -7.12
N PHE A 38 -2.65 -8.14 -7.08
CA PHE A 38 -2.16 -7.30 -8.18
C PHE A 38 -0.67 -7.48 -8.42
N GLU A 39 0.09 -7.67 -7.35
CA GLU A 39 1.54 -7.88 -7.45
C GLU A 39 1.90 -9.33 -7.74
N LYS A 40 0.90 -10.19 -7.92
CA LYS A 40 1.06 -11.60 -8.25
C LYS A 40 1.89 -12.37 -7.23
N VAL A 41 1.73 -12.02 -5.97
CA VAL A 41 2.34 -12.73 -4.87
C VAL A 41 1.33 -13.74 -4.35
N GLN A 42 1.72 -15.01 -4.37
CA GLN A 42 0.87 -16.06 -3.82
C GLN A 42 1.02 -16.10 -2.32
N THR A 43 -0.13 -16.14 -1.65
CA THR A 43 -0.19 -16.35 -0.21
C THR A 43 -0.66 -17.76 0.05
N GLU A 44 -0.13 -18.37 1.10
CA GLU A 44 -0.53 -19.71 1.48
C GLU A 44 -1.79 -19.69 2.32
N LYS A 45 -2.52 -20.80 2.26
CA LYS A 45 -3.66 -21.03 3.15
C LYS A 45 -3.19 -20.91 4.60
N SER A 46 -3.90 -20.11 5.39
CA SER A 46 -3.59 -19.88 6.78
C SER A 46 -4.64 -20.51 7.68
N ALA A 47 -4.18 -21.19 8.72
CA ALA A 47 -5.05 -21.72 9.76
C ALA A 47 -5.33 -20.67 10.82
N LYS A 48 -6.41 -20.87 11.57
CA LYS A 48 -6.75 -20.03 12.70
C LYS A 48 -5.59 -19.94 13.68
N GLY A 49 -5.24 -18.72 14.07
CA GLY A 49 -4.13 -18.47 15.00
C GLY A 49 -2.79 -18.23 14.33
N ASP A 50 -2.67 -18.48 13.04
CA ASP A 50 -1.44 -18.18 12.30
C ASP A 50 -1.23 -16.67 12.18
N ILE A 51 0.04 -16.27 12.20
CA ILE A 51 0.43 -14.89 11.96
C ILE A 51 0.95 -14.80 10.54
N CYS A 52 0.33 -13.92 9.76
CA CYS A 52 0.78 -13.63 8.40
C CYS A 52 1.29 -12.21 8.33
N THR A 53 2.49 -12.02 7.80
CA THR A 53 3.10 -10.71 7.66
C THR A 53 3.32 -10.42 6.18
N ALA A 54 2.76 -9.31 5.70
CA ALA A 54 3.04 -8.79 4.37
C ALA A 54 3.94 -7.57 4.49
N THR A 55 5.00 -7.55 3.71
CA THR A 55 5.92 -6.41 3.67
C THR A 55 5.89 -5.82 2.27
N PHE A 56 5.53 -4.56 2.18
CA PHE A 56 5.51 -3.82 0.93
C PHE A 56 6.71 -2.88 0.90
N THR A 57 7.51 -3.00 -0.15
CA THR A 57 8.70 -2.15 -0.33
C THR A 57 8.58 -1.46 -1.66
N GLN A 58 8.66 -0.15 -1.64
CA GLN A 58 8.56 0.65 -2.85
C GLN A 58 9.36 1.93 -2.71
N GLU A 59 9.70 2.50 -3.86
CA GLU A 59 10.28 3.84 -3.91
C GLU A 59 9.20 4.86 -3.57
N MET A 60 9.52 5.84 -2.73
CA MET A 60 8.54 6.84 -2.32
C MET A 60 8.59 8.02 -3.28
N ASN A 61 7.74 7.98 -4.29
CA ASN A 61 7.64 8.98 -5.35
C ASN A 61 6.46 9.92 -5.20
N LEU A 62 5.84 9.92 -4.03
CA LEU A 62 4.74 10.84 -3.76
C LEU A 62 5.25 12.25 -3.54
N GLN A 63 4.45 13.23 -3.95
CA GLN A 63 4.68 14.63 -3.67
C GLN A 63 4.84 14.84 -2.17
N GLY A 64 5.68 15.78 -1.75
CA GLY A 64 5.81 16.13 -0.35
C GLY A 64 4.47 16.54 0.25
N GLY A 65 4.18 16.06 1.43
CA GLY A 65 2.93 16.33 2.10
C GLY A 65 2.56 15.24 3.09
N GLU A 66 1.32 15.29 3.55
CA GLU A 66 0.81 14.35 4.52
C GLU A 66 -0.20 13.41 3.90
N TYR A 67 -0.10 12.14 4.26
CA TYR A 67 -0.92 11.07 3.73
C TYR A 67 -1.43 10.18 4.85
N LEU A 68 -2.56 9.53 4.59
CA LEU A 68 -3.15 8.54 5.48
C LEU A 68 -2.99 7.17 4.84
N LEU A 69 -2.53 6.23 5.63
CA LEU A 69 -2.30 4.86 5.19
C LEU A 69 -3.33 3.93 5.79
N SER A 70 -3.99 3.18 4.93
CA SER A 70 -4.97 2.17 5.33
C SER A 70 -4.49 0.78 4.95
N PHE A 71 -4.89 -0.20 5.73
CA PHE A 71 -4.56 -1.61 5.50
C PHE A 71 -5.82 -2.44 5.41
N GLY A 72 -5.72 -3.54 4.69
CA GLY A 72 -6.81 -4.51 4.61
C GLY A 72 -6.31 -5.93 4.45
N CYS A 73 -7.08 -6.86 4.95
CA CYS A 73 -6.90 -8.28 4.70
C CYS A 73 -8.26 -8.84 4.27
N THR A 74 -8.30 -9.39 3.08
CA THR A 74 -9.49 -9.99 2.51
C THR A 74 -9.16 -11.39 2.01
N GLY A 75 -10.14 -12.11 1.51
CA GLY A 75 -9.93 -13.42 0.94
C GLY A 75 -11.24 -14.09 0.65
N TYR A 76 -11.16 -15.37 0.31
CA TYR A 76 -12.33 -16.18 0.04
C TYR A 76 -12.54 -17.17 1.16
N LYS A 77 -13.78 -17.27 1.61
CA LYS A 77 -14.22 -18.27 2.56
C LYS A 77 -15.39 -19.00 1.95
N ASP A 78 -15.27 -20.31 1.77
CA ASP A 78 -16.30 -21.15 1.16
C ASP A 78 -16.77 -20.61 -0.19
N GLY A 79 -15.82 -20.07 -0.97
CA GLY A 79 -16.11 -19.52 -2.29
C GLY A 79 -16.57 -18.08 -2.32
N ASP A 80 -16.87 -17.49 -1.16
CA ASP A 80 -17.34 -16.10 -1.06
C ASP A 80 -16.23 -15.16 -0.69
N PHE A 81 -16.16 -14.01 -1.36
CA PHE A 81 -15.23 -12.94 -1.03
C PHE A 81 -15.61 -12.35 0.32
N THR A 82 -14.65 -12.31 1.24
CA THR A 82 -14.89 -11.91 2.61
C THR A 82 -13.83 -10.92 3.05
N VAL A 83 -14.25 -9.86 3.75
CA VAL A 83 -13.34 -8.93 4.41
C VAL A 83 -13.08 -9.43 5.81
N PHE A 84 -11.82 -9.79 6.09
CA PHE A 84 -11.45 -10.29 7.41
C PHE A 84 -11.00 -9.19 8.35
N HIS A 85 -10.34 -8.17 7.80
CA HIS A 85 -9.83 -7.07 8.61
C HIS A 85 -9.62 -5.85 7.73
N ARG A 86 -10.06 -4.70 8.22
CA ARG A 86 -9.77 -3.40 7.61
C ARG A 86 -9.40 -2.42 8.69
N LEU A 87 -8.33 -1.68 8.44
CA LEU A 87 -7.85 -0.65 9.34
C LEU A 87 -7.72 0.63 8.51
N TYR A 88 -8.73 1.48 8.62
CA TYR A 88 -8.75 2.75 7.88
C TYR A 88 -7.89 3.77 8.60
N ASP A 89 -7.14 4.56 7.81
CA ASP A 89 -6.36 5.69 8.29
C ASP A 89 -5.49 5.31 9.49
N ALA A 90 -4.86 4.14 9.40
CA ALA A 90 -4.10 3.54 10.49
C ALA A 90 -2.86 4.34 10.86
N CYS A 91 -2.25 5.01 9.88
CA CYS A 91 -1.01 5.74 10.08
C CYS A 91 -1.04 7.04 9.32
N ASN A 92 -0.46 8.09 9.92
CA ASN A 92 -0.13 9.31 9.22
C ASN A 92 1.29 9.17 8.67
N ILE A 93 1.46 9.48 7.39
CA ILE A 93 2.75 9.44 6.72
C ILE A 93 3.07 10.84 6.25
N THR A 94 4.22 11.35 6.63
CA THR A 94 4.73 12.62 6.12
C THR A 94 5.83 12.34 5.11
N VAL A 95 5.63 12.81 3.89
CA VAL A 95 6.65 12.73 2.85
C VAL A 95 7.36 14.07 2.80
N VAL A 96 8.68 14.05 3.01
CA VAL A 96 9.51 15.24 2.96
C VAL A 96 10.20 15.27 1.61
N SER A 97 10.06 16.40 0.90
CA SER A 97 10.70 16.58 -0.38
C SER A 97 11.17 18.03 -0.51
N SER A 98 12.33 18.23 -1.09
CA SER A 98 12.84 19.57 -1.44
C SER A 98 12.21 20.10 -2.73
N LYS A 99 11.48 19.26 -3.45
CA LYS A 99 10.79 19.62 -4.68
C LYS A 99 9.34 19.97 -4.39
N ASN A 100 8.80 20.88 -5.18
CA ASN A 100 7.39 21.19 -5.17
C ASN A 100 6.86 20.99 -6.59
N THR A 101 6.59 19.75 -6.93
CA THR A 101 6.10 19.35 -8.24
C THR A 101 4.58 19.47 -8.32
N VAL A 102 4.03 19.17 -9.49
CA VAL A 102 2.59 19.26 -9.74
C VAL A 102 1.94 17.92 -9.42
N GLY A 103 0.79 17.96 -8.77
CA GLY A 103 -0.02 16.78 -8.52
C GLY A 103 0.44 15.97 -7.31
N PHE A 104 0.29 14.64 -7.41
CA PHE A 104 0.51 13.73 -6.29
C PHE A 104 1.78 12.89 -6.41
N TYR A 105 2.37 12.86 -7.57
CA TYR A 105 3.42 11.92 -7.88
C TYR A 105 4.63 12.63 -8.49
N ASP A 106 5.80 12.34 -7.95
CA ASP A 106 7.06 12.84 -8.50
C ASP A 106 7.69 11.75 -9.34
N MET A 107 7.71 11.94 -10.65
CA MET A 107 8.27 10.98 -11.57
C MET A 107 9.80 11.00 -11.60
N ASN A 108 10.39 11.90 -10.84
CA ASN A 108 11.84 12.02 -10.70
C ASN A 108 12.52 12.18 -12.06
N SER A 109 12.02 13.13 -12.84
CA SER A 109 12.47 13.37 -14.19
C SER A 109 13.91 13.86 -14.25
N ARG A 110 14.62 13.44 -15.28
CA ARG A 110 15.92 13.98 -15.63
C ARG A 110 15.73 14.98 -16.76
N VAL A 111 16.32 16.16 -16.62
CA VAL A 111 16.22 17.22 -17.64
C VAL A 111 17.60 17.57 -18.15
N GLU A 112 17.74 17.59 -19.47
CA GLU A 112 18.95 18.07 -20.13
C GLU A 112 18.57 19.18 -21.10
N ILE A 113 19.36 20.25 -21.10
CA ILE A 113 19.13 21.39 -21.99
C ILE A 113 20.40 21.61 -22.80
N THR A 114 20.22 21.65 -24.13
CA THR A 114 21.29 21.92 -25.07
C THR A 114 21.00 23.23 -25.77
N SER A 115 21.98 24.12 -25.81
CA SER A 115 21.87 25.40 -26.50
C SER A 115 22.74 25.41 -27.77
N GLU A 116 22.21 25.89 -28.87
CA GLU A 116 22.94 26.10 -30.09
C GLU A 116 23.09 27.60 -30.38
N ASN A 117 24.30 27.99 -30.77
CA ASN A 117 24.59 29.38 -31.12
C ASN A 117 24.62 29.56 -32.62
#